data_453696501e3f276fe5f377c0cadde665
#
_entry.id   453696501e3f276fe5f377c0cadde665
#
_cell.length_a   1.000
_cell.length_b   1.000
_cell.length_c   1.000
_cell.angle_alpha   90.00
_cell.angle_beta   90.00
_cell.angle_gamma   90.00
#
_symmetry.space_group_name_H-M   'P 1'
#
loop_
_entity.id
_entity.type
_entity.pdbx_description
1 polymer ?
#
loop_
_entity_poly.entity_id
_entity_poly.type
_entity_poly.pdbx_seq_one_letter_code
_entity_poly.pdbx_strand_id
1 'polypeptide(L)'
;MTSILIVGVGGQGTLLASKVIGRLALGRGLDVKVSEVHGMSQRGGSVVTYVRYGGRVRSPLVEPGGADILVACELLEAARWLPYLKAGGTVAASMQRVMPMPVITGAAGYPGGLADAISAVCPGAVFIDALAIARACGERRAANIAVLGAASRFMAFTEDEWAEALEAATPSKALDANLRAFREGAGAGAGTGASGSAGAGTRAGTMAGASASA
;
A
#
# COMPACT_ATOMS: atom_id res chain seq x y z
N MET A 1 -15.79 -13.07 -3.78
CA MET A 1 -15.77 -12.09 -2.66
C MET A 1 -14.36 -11.62 -2.47
N THR A 2 -14.13 -10.33 -2.45
CA THR A 2 -12.82 -9.71 -2.30
C THR A 2 -12.72 -9.06 -0.92
N SER A 3 -11.61 -9.29 -0.21
CA SER A 3 -11.33 -8.79 1.13
C SER A 3 -10.07 -7.93 1.09
N ILE A 4 -10.17 -6.67 1.47
CA ILE A 4 -9.09 -5.69 1.43
C ILE A 4 -8.85 -5.14 2.83
N LEU A 5 -7.60 -5.04 3.23
CA LEU A 5 -7.18 -4.27 4.38
C LEU A 5 -6.51 -2.98 3.90
N ILE A 6 -6.98 -1.84 4.40
CA ILE A 6 -6.32 -0.55 4.21
C ILE A 6 -5.75 -0.17 5.57
N VAL A 7 -4.43 -0.11 5.65
CA VAL A 7 -3.72 0.09 6.92
C VAL A 7 -2.85 1.33 6.87
N GLY A 8 -2.64 1.93 8.02
CA GLY A 8 -1.81 3.11 8.14
C GLY A 8 -1.81 3.69 9.54
N VAL A 9 -1.32 4.91 9.63
CA VAL A 9 -1.29 5.69 10.85
C VAL A 9 -2.42 6.72 10.83
N GLY A 10 -3.07 6.94 11.97
CA GLY A 10 -4.19 7.85 12.10
C GLY A 10 -3.89 9.24 11.52
N GLY A 11 -4.75 9.70 10.62
CA GLY A 11 -4.60 10.93 9.86
C GLY A 11 -4.13 10.74 8.41
N GLN A 12 -3.79 9.52 7.97
CA GLN A 12 -3.36 9.24 6.59
C GLN A 12 -4.52 9.03 5.59
N GLY A 13 -5.78 9.09 6.04
CA GLY A 13 -6.95 9.11 5.14
C GLY A 13 -7.39 7.74 4.62
N THR A 14 -7.17 6.65 5.37
CA THR A 14 -7.65 5.29 5.07
C THR A 14 -9.15 5.25 4.79
N LEU A 15 -9.93 6.10 5.46
CA LEU A 15 -11.37 6.22 5.27
C LEU A 15 -11.76 6.74 3.88
N LEU A 16 -10.98 7.66 3.28
CA LEU A 16 -11.25 8.10 1.91
C LEU A 16 -11.03 6.97 0.90
N ALA A 17 -9.92 6.25 1.03
CA ALA A 17 -9.63 5.11 0.17
C ALA A 17 -10.73 4.02 0.26
N SER A 18 -11.22 3.73 1.47
CA SER A 18 -12.33 2.77 1.64
C SER A 18 -13.65 3.24 1.02
N LYS A 19 -13.94 4.54 1.09
CA LYS A 19 -15.12 5.13 0.43
C LYS A 19 -15.06 5.00 -1.09
N VAL A 20 -13.88 5.21 -1.69
CA VAL A 20 -13.69 5.04 -3.14
C VAL A 20 -13.95 3.58 -3.53
N ILE A 21 -13.33 2.61 -2.84
CA ILE A 21 -13.57 1.18 -3.11
C ILE A 21 -15.04 0.81 -2.89
N GLY A 22 -15.65 1.33 -1.85
CA GLY A 22 -17.07 1.10 -1.57
C GLY A 22 -17.98 1.58 -2.70
N ARG A 23 -17.70 2.76 -3.28
CA ARG A 23 -18.44 3.29 -4.43
C ARG A 23 -18.27 2.44 -5.68
N LEU A 24 -17.03 1.99 -5.97
CA LEU A 24 -16.77 1.05 -7.07
C LEU A 24 -17.61 -0.23 -6.95
N ALA A 25 -17.62 -0.83 -5.76
CA ALA A 25 -18.39 -2.05 -5.54
C ALA A 25 -19.90 -1.81 -5.69
N LEU A 26 -20.42 -0.71 -5.14
CA LEU A 26 -21.84 -0.33 -5.26
C LEU A 26 -22.21 0.00 -6.70
N GLY A 27 -21.36 0.66 -7.47
CA GLY A 27 -21.58 0.96 -8.90
C GLY A 27 -21.77 -0.29 -9.74
N ARG A 28 -21.16 -1.42 -9.35
CA ARG A 28 -21.37 -2.73 -9.97
C ARG A 28 -22.50 -3.55 -9.34
N GLY A 29 -23.31 -2.97 -8.45
CA GLY A 29 -24.40 -3.69 -7.78
C GLY A 29 -23.92 -4.75 -6.78
N LEU A 30 -22.66 -4.69 -6.33
CA LEU A 30 -22.11 -5.63 -5.36
C LEU A 30 -22.47 -5.21 -3.93
N ASP A 31 -22.68 -6.20 -3.06
CA ASP A 31 -22.78 -5.95 -1.62
C ASP A 31 -21.39 -5.57 -1.08
N VAL A 32 -21.33 -4.53 -0.25
CA VAL A 32 -20.10 -4.03 0.35
C VAL A 32 -20.27 -3.79 1.85
N LYS A 33 -19.28 -4.18 2.62
CA LYS A 33 -19.21 -3.87 4.05
C LYS A 33 -17.85 -3.22 4.34
N VAL A 34 -17.87 -2.17 5.11
CA VAL A 34 -16.69 -1.43 5.55
C VAL A 34 -16.72 -1.31 7.07
N SER A 35 -15.58 -1.50 7.72
CA SER A 35 -15.40 -1.24 9.14
C SER A 35 -14.03 -0.64 9.37
N GLU A 36 -13.94 0.41 10.16
CA GLU A 36 -12.68 0.99 10.58
C GLU A 36 -12.45 0.71 12.06
N VAL A 37 -11.25 0.27 12.38
CA VAL A 37 -10.80 0.05 13.77
C VAL A 37 -9.57 0.93 14.01
N HIS A 38 -9.65 1.71 15.05
CA HIS A 38 -8.55 2.57 15.52
C HIS A 38 -8.41 2.43 17.03
N GLY A 39 -7.21 2.66 17.54
CA GLY A 39 -6.95 2.74 18.98
C GLY A 39 -7.47 4.04 19.59
N MET A 40 -7.27 4.20 20.89
CA MET A 40 -7.61 5.43 21.64
C MET A 40 -6.93 6.67 21.04
N SER A 41 -5.74 6.52 20.45
CA SER A 41 -5.04 7.59 19.75
C SER A 41 -5.52 7.68 18.31
N GLN A 42 -6.42 8.60 18.03
CA GLN A 42 -6.91 8.86 16.67
C GLN A 42 -5.89 9.51 15.74
N ARG A 43 -4.76 9.99 16.27
CA ARG A 43 -3.63 10.55 15.51
C ARG A 43 -2.35 9.86 15.92
N GLY A 44 -1.58 9.40 14.95
CA GLY A 44 -0.31 8.73 15.21
C GLY A 44 -0.41 7.27 15.67
N GLY A 45 -1.61 6.74 15.94
CA GLY A 45 -1.86 5.33 16.24
C GLY A 45 -2.13 4.50 15.00
N SER A 46 -1.93 3.18 15.10
CA SER A 46 -2.27 2.23 14.02
C SER A 46 -3.78 2.26 13.73
N VAL A 47 -4.13 2.28 12.45
CA VAL A 47 -5.52 2.25 11.95
C VAL A 47 -5.63 1.17 10.90
N VAL A 48 -6.69 0.37 10.98
CA VAL A 48 -7.06 -0.58 9.94
C VAL A 48 -8.50 -0.35 9.49
N THR A 49 -8.68 -0.31 8.20
CA THR A 49 -10.01 -0.28 7.57
C THR A 49 -10.20 -1.57 6.78
N TYR A 50 -11.21 -2.33 7.16
CA TYR A 50 -11.65 -3.53 6.48
C TYR A 50 -12.62 -3.14 5.37
N VAL A 51 -12.40 -3.63 4.16
CA VAL A 51 -13.34 -3.49 3.05
C VAL A 51 -13.56 -4.86 2.44
N ARG A 52 -14.82 -5.30 2.41
CA ARG A 52 -15.19 -6.56 1.75
C ARG A 52 -16.34 -6.30 0.78
N TYR A 53 -16.22 -6.85 -0.43
CA TYR A 53 -17.28 -6.74 -1.43
C TYR A 53 -17.45 -8.02 -2.25
N GLY A 54 -18.66 -8.22 -2.79
CA GLY A 54 -19.00 -9.40 -3.59
C GLY A 54 -20.51 -9.57 -3.72
N GLY A 55 -20.97 -10.74 -4.12
CA GLY A 55 -22.40 -10.99 -4.30
C GLY A 55 -23.21 -10.90 -2.99
N ARG A 56 -22.65 -11.34 -1.86
CA ARG A 56 -23.23 -11.20 -0.52
C ARG A 56 -22.13 -11.19 0.53
N VAL A 57 -22.06 -10.15 1.34
CA VAL A 57 -21.09 -9.97 2.42
C VAL A 57 -21.82 -9.93 3.77
N ARG A 58 -21.54 -10.89 4.63
CA ARG A 58 -22.23 -11.01 5.94
C ARG A 58 -21.51 -10.23 7.06
N SER A 59 -20.18 -10.04 6.95
CA SER A 59 -19.36 -9.34 7.94
C SER A 59 -18.27 -8.55 7.24
N PRO A 60 -17.92 -7.34 7.72
CA PRO A 60 -16.77 -6.58 7.22
C PRO A 60 -15.43 -7.16 7.68
N LEU A 61 -15.40 -7.90 8.78
CA LEU A 61 -14.16 -8.36 9.40
C LEU A 61 -13.45 -9.39 8.51
N VAL A 62 -12.13 -9.27 8.47
CA VAL A 62 -11.22 -10.18 7.77
C VAL A 62 -10.37 -10.86 8.84
N GLU A 63 -10.38 -12.18 8.85
CA GLU A 63 -9.56 -12.99 9.73
C GLU A 63 -8.10 -13.04 9.25
N PRO A 64 -7.12 -13.36 10.13
CA PRO A 64 -5.76 -13.65 9.71
C PRO A 64 -5.71 -14.64 8.54
N GLY A 65 -4.89 -14.35 7.53
CA GLY A 65 -4.82 -15.14 6.30
C GLY A 65 -6.00 -14.97 5.33
N GLY A 66 -6.92 -14.02 5.58
CA GLY A 66 -8.14 -13.83 4.79
C GLY A 66 -8.15 -12.63 3.83
N ALA A 67 -7.12 -11.78 3.86
CA ALA A 67 -7.06 -10.60 3.01
C ALA A 67 -6.52 -10.94 1.62
N ASP A 68 -7.24 -10.57 0.58
CA ASP A 68 -6.79 -10.67 -0.81
C ASP A 68 -5.75 -9.59 -1.14
N ILE A 69 -5.96 -8.39 -0.62
CA ILE A 69 -5.14 -7.21 -0.90
C ILE A 69 -4.86 -6.46 0.41
N LEU A 70 -3.61 -6.10 0.62
CA LEU A 70 -3.17 -5.19 1.69
C LEU A 70 -2.72 -3.87 1.06
N VAL A 71 -3.42 -2.79 1.38
CA VAL A 71 -3.11 -1.42 0.97
C VAL A 71 -2.55 -0.67 2.16
N ALA A 72 -1.27 -0.32 2.15
CA ALA A 72 -0.60 0.25 3.32
C ALA A 72 -0.10 1.67 3.06
N CYS A 73 -0.59 2.63 3.82
CA CYS A 73 -0.15 4.03 3.74
C CYS A 73 1.18 4.28 4.47
N GLU A 74 1.69 3.29 5.23
CA GLU A 74 2.92 3.37 6.02
C GLU A 74 3.61 2.00 6.06
N LEU A 75 4.94 2.00 6.00
CA LEU A 75 5.72 0.77 5.77
C LEU A 75 5.71 -0.20 6.97
N LEU A 76 5.78 0.31 8.21
CA LEU A 76 5.71 -0.53 9.41
C LEU A 76 4.31 -1.14 9.58
N GLU A 77 3.27 -0.41 9.22
CA GLU A 77 1.91 -0.91 9.24
C GLU A 77 1.71 -2.01 8.17
N ALA A 78 2.35 -1.89 6.99
CA ALA A 78 2.36 -2.97 6.01
C ALA A 78 2.91 -4.28 6.62
N ALA A 79 4.07 -4.21 7.28
CA ALA A 79 4.67 -5.37 7.93
C ALA A 79 3.82 -5.91 9.09
N ARG A 80 3.22 -5.03 9.89
CA ARG A 80 2.38 -5.39 11.04
C ARG A 80 1.15 -6.19 10.64
N TRP A 81 0.54 -5.83 9.52
CA TRP A 81 -0.69 -6.45 9.02
C TRP A 81 -0.46 -7.56 8.00
N LEU A 82 0.81 -7.86 7.67
CA LEU A 82 1.16 -8.94 6.76
C LEU A 82 0.59 -10.32 7.15
N PRO A 83 0.48 -10.70 8.45
CA PRO A 83 -0.17 -11.96 8.84
C PRO A 83 -1.63 -12.11 8.42
N TYR A 84 -2.30 -11.00 8.08
CA TYR A 84 -3.67 -11.05 7.57
C TYR A 84 -3.74 -11.33 6.07
N LEU A 85 -2.63 -11.21 5.34
CA LEU A 85 -2.59 -11.49 3.92
C LEU A 85 -2.73 -13.00 3.69
N LYS A 86 -3.59 -13.41 2.79
CA LYS A 86 -3.72 -14.82 2.41
C LYS A 86 -2.54 -15.26 1.54
N ALA A 87 -2.32 -16.56 1.45
CA ALA A 87 -1.36 -17.13 0.48
C ALA A 87 -1.74 -16.70 -0.95
N GLY A 88 -0.78 -16.10 -1.66
CA GLY A 88 -1.01 -15.51 -2.99
C GLY A 88 -1.75 -14.17 -3.01
N GLY A 89 -2.01 -13.58 -1.85
CA GLY A 89 -2.49 -12.21 -1.75
C GLY A 89 -1.43 -11.19 -2.19
N THR A 90 -1.84 -9.93 -2.33
CA THR A 90 -0.98 -8.86 -2.88
C THR A 90 -0.85 -7.69 -1.92
N VAL A 91 0.28 -6.97 -2.01
CA VAL A 91 0.57 -5.79 -1.19
C VAL A 91 0.84 -4.58 -2.08
N ALA A 92 0.20 -3.46 -1.79
CA ALA A 92 0.61 -2.14 -2.28
C ALA A 92 0.92 -1.25 -1.07
N ALA A 93 2.14 -0.76 -0.95
CA ALA A 93 2.57 -0.03 0.22
C ALA A 93 3.32 1.26 -0.13
N SER A 94 3.10 2.29 0.68
CA SER A 94 3.93 3.49 0.69
C SER A 94 5.25 3.20 1.40
N MET A 95 6.36 3.73 0.87
CA MET A 95 7.66 3.75 1.55
C MET A 95 7.72 4.75 2.70
N GLN A 96 6.63 5.47 2.98
CA GLN A 96 6.57 6.42 4.08
C GLN A 96 6.81 5.72 5.42
N ARG A 97 7.58 6.39 6.29
CA ARG A 97 7.85 5.97 7.67
C ARG A 97 7.32 7.02 8.62
N VAL A 98 6.45 6.60 9.53
CA VAL A 98 5.94 7.43 10.62
C VAL A 98 6.44 6.83 11.93
N MET A 99 7.25 7.59 12.67
CA MET A 99 7.86 7.10 13.90
C MET A 99 6.79 6.90 14.98
N PRO A 100 6.57 5.65 15.47
CA PRO A 100 5.65 5.42 16.57
C PRO A 100 6.25 5.93 17.91
N MET A 101 5.40 6.13 18.92
CA MET A 101 5.82 6.68 20.20
C MET A 101 7.05 5.99 20.84
N PRO A 102 7.16 4.66 20.85
CA PRO A 102 8.36 4.00 21.39
C PRO A 102 9.66 4.40 20.68
N VAL A 103 9.58 4.68 19.37
CA VAL A 103 10.74 5.15 18.60
C VAL A 103 11.05 6.61 18.92
N ILE A 104 10.01 7.46 18.99
CA ILE A 104 10.18 8.88 19.34
C ILE A 104 10.79 9.05 20.73
N THR A 105 10.40 8.23 21.69
CA THR A 105 10.92 8.26 23.08
C THR A 105 12.27 7.56 23.24
N GLY A 106 12.82 6.93 22.20
CA GLY A 106 14.07 6.18 22.26
C GLY A 106 13.98 4.79 22.92
N ALA A 107 12.77 4.34 23.25
CA ALA A 107 12.56 3.00 23.84
C ALA A 107 12.72 1.86 22.82
N ALA A 108 12.64 2.16 21.52
CA ALA A 108 12.83 1.19 20.43
C ALA A 108 13.45 1.87 19.20
N GLY A 109 14.05 1.08 18.30
CA GLY A 109 14.45 1.53 16.97
C GLY A 109 13.33 1.32 15.95
N TYR A 110 13.26 2.16 14.91
CA TYR A 110 12.40 1.85 13.75
C TYR A 110 13.03 0.68 13.00
N PRO A 111 12.30 -0.42 12.71
CA PRO A 111 12.87 -1.60 12.06
C PRO A 111 13.42 -1.28 10.66
N GLY A 112 14.61 -1.79 10.36
CA GLY A 112 15.19 -1.76 9.01
C GLY A 112 14.70 -2.93 8.15
N GLY A 113 14.93 -2.86 6.82
CA GLY A 113 14.71 -3.99 5.91
C GLY A 113 13.25 -4.42 5.72
N LEU A 114 12.26 -3.58 6.10
CA LEU A 114 10.84 -3.95 6.05
C LEU A 114 10.35 -4.25 4.64
N ALA A 115 10.78 -3.47 3.64
CA ALA A 115 10.38 -3.71 2.26
C ALA A 115 10.90 -5.06 1.75
N ASP A 116 12.15 -5.40 2.07
CA ASP A 116 12.75 -6.69 1.70
C ASP A 116 12.04 -7.86 2.40
N ALA A 117 11.74 -7.70 3.69
CA ALA A 117 11.00 -8.71 4.46
C ALA A 117 9.58 -8.93 3.91
N ILE A 118 8.88 -7.87 3.52
CA ILE A 118 7.56 -7.98 2.88
C ILE A 118 7.70 -8.64 1.50
N SER A 119 8.71 -8.27 0.70
CA SER A 119 8.95 -8.86 -0.62
C SER A 119 9.30 -10.34 -0.55
N ALA A 120 9.97 -10.78 0.52
CA ALA A 120 10.26 -12.20 0.73
C ALA A 120 9.00 -13.05 0.94
N VAL A 121 7.97 -12.48 1.57
CA VAL A 121 6.65 -13.12 1.81
C VAL A 121 5.72 -12.93 0.62
N CYS A 122 5.75 -11.77 0.00
CA CYS A 122 4.91 -11.37 -1.14
C CYS A 122 5.79 -10.82 -2.26
N PRO A 123 6.35 -11.68 -3.16
CA PRO A 123 7.26 -11.24 -4.23
C PRO A 123 6.62 -10.25 -5.22
N GLY A 124 5.29 -10.22 -5.31
CA GLY A 124 4.52 -9.26 -6.11
C GLY A 124 4.17 -7.96 -5.38
N ALA A 125 4.74 -7.71 -4.20
CA ALA A 125 4.49 -6.47 -3.47
C ALA A 125 4.97 -5.24 -4.24
N VAL A 126 4.15 -4.20 -4.24
CA VAL A 126 4.43 -2.93 -4.91
C VAL A 126 4.71 -1.86 -3.87
N PHE A 127 5.85 -1.19 -4.00
CA PHE A 127 6.25 -0.09 -3.12
C PHE A 127 6.37 1.20 -3.91
N ILE A 128 5.79 2.28 -3.40
CA ILE A 128 5.85 3.61 -4.03
C ILE A 128 6.22 4.68 -3.01
N ASP A 129 6.86 5.75 -3.45
CA ASP A 129 6.96 6.97 -2.65
C ASP A 129 5.68 7.81 -2.83
N ALA A 130 4.61 7.38 -2.17
CA ALA A 130 3.30 8.01 -2.26
C ALA A 130 3.31 9.50 -1.83
N LEU A 131 4.20 9.86 -0.90
CA LEU A 131 4.30 11.23 -0.43
C LEU A 131 4.98 12.15 -1.46
N ALA A 132 6.01 11.66 -2.16
CA ALA A 132 6.64 12.38 -3.26
C ALA A 132 5.65 12.59 -4.41
N ILE A 133 4.91 11.54 -4.80
CA ILE A 133 3.84 11.61 -5.82
C ILE A 133 2.80 12.67 -5.41
N ALA A 134 2.27 12.60 -4.20
CA ALA A 134 1.24 13.53 -3.74
C ALA A 134 1.72 14.98 -3.70
N ARG A 135 2.98 15.22 -3.30
CA ARG A 135 3.60 16.55 -3.35
C ARG A 135 3.73 17.08 -4.78
N ALA A 136 4.16 16.25 -5.71
CA ALA A 136 4.26 16.61 -7.13
C ALA A 136 2.89 16.96 -7.73
N CYS A 137 1.82 16.31 -7.23
CA CYS A 137 0.43 16.63 -7.60
C CYS A 137 -0.16 17.84 -6.87
N GLY A 138 0.59 18.48 -5.96
CA GLY A 138 0.18 19.70 -5.25
C GLY A 138 -0.67 19.49 -3.98
N GLU A 139 -0.96 18.24 -3.58
CA GLU A 139 -1.78 17.94 -2.39
C GLU A 139 -1.21 16.75 -1.60
N ARG A 140 -0.47 17.06 -0.53
CA ARG A 140 0.14 16.01 0.33
C ARG A 140 -0.86 14.97 0.86
N ARG A 141 -2.11 15.36 1.05
CA ARG A 141 -3.16 14.47 1.56
C ARG A 141 -3.58 13.43 0.53
N ALA A 142 -3.22 13.61 -0.75
CA ALA A 142 -3.50 12.64 -1.80
C ALA A 142 -2.57 11.41 -1.78
N ALA A 143 -1.64 11.30 -0.82
CA ALA A 143 -0.73 10.17 -0.71
C ALA A 143 -1.46 8.82 -0.56
N ASN A 144 -2.56 8.76 0.19
CA ASN A 144 -3.41 7.57 0.30
C ASN A 144 -4.02 7.17 -1.05
N ILE A 145 -4.38 8.16 -1.88
CA ILE A 145 -4.94 7.94 -3.22
C ILE A 145 -3.85 7.47 -4.19
N ALA A 146 -2.60 7.95 -4.05
CA ALA A 146 -1.48 7.39 -4.81
C ALA A 146 -1.26 5.91 -4.48
N VAL A 147 -1.32 5.50 -3.18
CA VAL A 147 -1.23 4.09 -2.80
C VAL A 147 -2.41 3.29 -3.35
N LEU A 148 -3.61 3.86 -3.33
CA LEU A 148 -4.80 3.23 -3.93
C LEU A 148 -4.63 3.04 -5.44
N GLY A 149 -4.01 4.01 -6.15
CA GLY A 149 -3.63 3.89 -7.56
C GLY A 149 -2.69 2.70 -7.78
N ALA A 150 -1.63 2.57 -6.96
CA ALA A 150 -0.73 1.41 -7.05
C ALA A 150 -1.45 0.07 -6.80
N ALA A 151 -2.46 0.06 -5.91
CA ALA A 151 -3.26 -1.11 -5.59
C ALA A 151 -4.33 -1.43 -6.65
N SER A 152 -4.75 -0.47 -7.48
CA SER A 152 -5.83 -0.63 -8.46
C SER A 152 -5.57 -1.77 -9.45
N ARG A 153 -4.31 -2.04 -9.78
CA ARG A 153 -3.89 -3.14 -10.65
C ARG A 153 -4.29 -4.53 -10.15
N PHE A 154 -4.58 -4.68 -8.87
CA PHE A 154 -5.02 -5.92 -8.26
C PHE A 154 -6.54 -6.03 -8.17
N MET A 155 -7.27 -5.04 -8.71
CA MET A 155 -8.72 -4.94 -8.67
C MET A 155 -9.26 -4.87 -10.10
N ALA A 156 -10.35 -5.59 -10.36
CA ALA A 156 -10.92 -5.69 -11.71
C ALA A 156 -11.90 -4.53 -12.02
N PHE A 157 -11.48 -3.27 -11.80
CA PHE A 157 -12.24 -2.07 -12.15
C PHE A 157 -11.55 -1.33 -13.28
N THR A 158 -12.33 -0.67 -14.13
CA THR A 158 -11.82 0.13 -15.25
C THR A 158 -11.33 1.50 -14.78
N GLU A 159 -10.55 2.19 -15.62
CA GLU A 159 -10.05 3.54 -15.31
C GLU A 159 -11.21 4.55 -15.15
N ASP A 160 -12.25 4.43 -15.97
CA ASP A 160 -13.44 5.29 -15.88
C ASP A 160 -14.20 5.07 -14.56
N GLU A 161 -14.40 3.83 -14.14
CA GLU A 161 -15.02 3.52 -12.84
C GLU A 161 -14.23 4.11 -11.67
N TRP A 162 -12.88 4.04 -11.73
CA TRP A 162 -12.02 4.68 -10.73
C TRP A 162 -12.18 6.19 -10.72
N ALA A 163 -12.23 6.84 -11.90
CA ALA A 163 -12.40 8.27 -12.02
C ALA A 163 -13.75 8.74 -11.43
N GLU A 164 -14.85 8.06 -11.79
CA GLU A 164 -16.19 8.33 -11.26
C GLU A 164 -16.26 8.15 -9.74
N ALA A 165 -15.66 7.07 -9.22
CA ALA A 165 -15.66 6.80 -7.78
C ALA A 165 -14.84 7.84 -7.00
N LEU A 166 -13.72 8.30 -7.55
CA LEU A 166 -12.89 9.37 -6.98
C LEU A 166 -13.62 10.71 -6.99
N GLU A 167 -14.29 11.06 -8.09
CA GLU A 167 -15.10 12.27 -8.20
C GLU A 167 -16.21 12.29 -7.15
N ALA A 168 -16.93 11.19 -7.02
CA ALA A 168 -18.02 11.08 -6.07
C ALA A 168 -17.58 11.01 -4.59
N ALA A 169 -16.32 10.67 -4.30
CA ALA A 169 -15.81 10.52 -2.93
C ALA A 169 -14.97 11.71 -2.46
N THR A 170 -14.47 12.55 -3.39
CA THR A 170 -13.49 13.60 -3.11
C THR A 170 -14.14 14.98 -3.21
N PRO A 171 -13.86 15.91 -2.28
CA PRO A 171 -14.29 17.30 -2.44
C PRO A 171 -13.73 17.92 -3.73
N SER A 172 -14.54 18.71 -4.44
CA SER A 172 -14.20 19.29 -5.76
C SER A 172 -12.84 20.01 -5.78
N LYS A 173 -12.51 20.75 -4.70
CA LYS A 173 -11.23 21.47 -4.58
C LYS A 173 -9.99 20.57 -4.57
N ALA A 174 -10.13 19.29 -4.23
CA ALA A 174 -9.04 18.35 -4.15
C ALA A 174 -9.09 17.29 -5.28
N LEU A 175 -10.14 17.31 -6.09
CA LEU A 175 -10.40 16.25 -7.08
C LEU A 175 -9.26 16.11 -8.09
N ASP A 176 -8.84 17.21 -8.72
CA ASP A 176 -7.78 17.18 -9.74
C ASP A 176 -6.47 16.61 -9.18
N ALA A 177 -6.05 17.05 -7.99
CA ALA A 177 -4.85 16.53 -7.36
C ALA A 177 -4.97 15.03 -7.01
N ASN A 178 -6.15 14.59 -6.57
CA ASN A 178 -6.40 13.16 -6.27
C ASN A 178 -6.41 12.31 -7.55
N LEU A 179 -7.03 12.77 -8.64
CA LEU A 179 -7.00 12.05 -9.93
C LEU A 179 -5.58 11.91 -10.46
N ARG A 180 -4.78 12.98 -10.41
CA ARG A 180 -3.36 12.92 -10.79
C ARG A 180 -2.59 11.97 -9.89
N ALA A 181 -2.73 12.08 -8.57
CA ALA A 181 -2.03 11.20 -7.62
C ALA A 181 -2.40 9.72 -7.83
N PHE A 182 -3.65 9.42 -8.15
CA PHE A 182 -4.10 8.07 -8.49
C PHE A 182 -3.38 7.54 -9.74
N ARG A 183 -3.38 8.30 -10.84
CA ARG A 183 -2.73 7.89 -12.11
C ARG A 183 -1.23 7.71 -11.96
N GLU A 184 -0.56 8.63 -11.26
CA GLU A 184 0.87 8.53 -10.98
C GLU A 184 1.19 7.31 -10.11
N GLY A 185 0.35 7.03 -9.10
CA GLY A 185 0.47 5.84 -8.27
C GLY A 185 0.29 4.55 -9.07
N ALA A 186 -0.69 4.49 -9.96
CA ALA A 186 -0.92 3.35 -10.84
C ALA A 186 0.27 3.10 -11.79
N GLY A 187 0.82 4.17 -12.37
CA GLY A 187 2.01 4.13 -13.22
C GLY A 187 3.25 3.66 -12.47
N ALA A 188 3.52 4.22 -11.27
CA ALA A 188 4.66 3.83 -10.44
C ALA A 188 4.58 2.35 -10.03
N GLY A 189 3.38 1.85 -9.73
CA GLY A 189 3.15 0.45 -9.41
C GLY A 189 3.45 -0.50 -10.58
N ALA A 190 3.31 -0.04 -11.82
CA ALA A 190 3.62 -0.83 -13.02
C ALA A 190 5.13 -1.03 -13.24
N GLY A 191 5.97 -0.06 -12.82
CA GLY A 191 7.42 -0.11 -13.02
C GLY A 191 8.16 -1.08 -12.09
N THR A 192 7.61 -1.40 -10.93
CA THR A 192 8.29 -2.25 -9.92
C THR A 192 8.21 -3.76 -10.19
N GLY A 193 7.34 -4.18 -11.12
CA GLY A 193 7.18 -5.60 -11.50
C GLY A 193 8.17 -6.13 -12.55
N ALA A 194 9.00 -5.27 -13.16
CA ALA A 194 9.84 -5.64 -14.31
C ALA A 194 11.36 -5.70 -14.03
N SER A 195 11.85 -5.39 -12.83
CA SER A 195 13.30 -5.31 -12.55
C SER A 195 13.86 -6.44 -11.69
N GLY A 196 13.31 -7.62 -11.80
CA GLY A 196 13.76 -8.83 -11.07
C GLY A 196 14.53 -9.83 -11.94
N SER A 197 15.37 -9.41 -12.91
CA SER A 197 16.37 -10.32 -13.48
C SER A 197 17.32 -9.60 -14.44
N ALA A 198 18.42 -9.02 -13.96
CA ALA A 198 19.64 -8.91 -14.76
C ALA A 198 20.83 -8.52 -13.89
N GLY A 199 21.82 -9.42 -13.80
CA GLY A 199 23.20 -9.02 -13.70
C GLY A 199 23.94 -9.23 -12.39
N ALA A 200 24.13 -10.47 -11.94
CA ALA A 200 25.34 -10.85 -11.22
C ALA A 200 26.35 -11.40 -12.23
N GLY A 201 27.00 -10.53 -12.95
CA GLY A 201 28.14 -10.83 -13.81
C GLY A 201 29.39 -10.94 -12.95
N THR A 202 29.83 -12.17 -12.70
CA THR A 202 31.12 -12.56 -12.18
C THR A 202 32.24 -11.86 -12.93
N ARG A 203 33.11 -11.09 -12.24
CA ARG A 203 34.47 -10.81 -12.66
C ARG A 203 35.43 -11.48 -11.68
N ALA A 204 35.85 -12.68 -12.06
CA ALA A 204 37.08 -13.32 -11.53
C ALA A 204 38.28 -12.47 -11.95
N GLY A 205 38.87 -11.77 -11.01
CA GLY A 205 40.19 -11.14 -11.18
C GLY A 205 41.28 -12.12 -10.79
N THR A 206 41.96 -12.66 -11.78
CA THR A 206 43.20 -13.40 -11.69
C THR A 206 44.26 -12.53 -11.03
N MET A 207 44.77 -12.93 -9.89
CA MET A 207 46.01 -12.39 -9.31
C MET A 207 47.11 -13.44 -9.56
N ALA A 208 47.97 -13.08 -10.51
CA ALA A 208 49.22 -13.77 -10.79
C ALA A 208 50.22 -13.57 -9.63
N GLY A 209 50.97 -14.60 -9.34
CA GLY A 209 51.97 -14.62 -8.31
C GLY A 209 53.21 -13.76 -8.59
N ALA A 210 53.91 -13.42 -7.54
CA ALA A 210 55.34 -13.10 -7.55
C ALA A 210 56.01 -13.73 -6.36
N SER A 211 56.92 -14.62 -6.67
CA SER A 211 57.97 -15.19 -5.79
C SER A 211 59.03 -14.16 -5.49
N ALA A 212 59.67 -14.24 -4.32
CA ALA A 212 61.14 -14.28 -4.12
C ALA A 212 61.47 -13.95 -2.66
N SER A 213 62.04 -14.89 -2.02
CA SER A 213 63.41 -15.00 -1.48
C SER A 213 63.93 -13.83 -0.63
N ALA A 214 64.10 -14.01 0.63
CA ALA A 214 65.31 -14.04 1.45
C ALA A 214 64.95 -14.38 2.88
#